data_fadf49fbae099c791096f80ee23a2ca3
#
_entry.id   fadf49fbae099c791096f80ee23a2ca3
#
_cell.length_a   1.000
_cell.length_b   1.000
_cell.length_c   1.000
_cell.angle_alpha   90.00
_cell.angle_beta   90.00
_cell.angle_gamma   90.00
#
_symmetry.space_group_name_H-M   'P 1'
#
loop_
_entity.id
_entity.type
_entity.pdbx_description
1 polymer ?
#
loop_
_entity_poly.entity_id
_entity_poly.type
_entity_poly.pdbx_seq_one_letter_code
_entity_poly.pdbx_strand_id
1 'polypeptide(L)'
;MPAPNATTGEKSETANAARRKAYEEKVKAQLEAFIKRLLTTPIKDHQVDTKLELKELREICLRAREQFMIEPALVRVKAPVVILGDLHGQFVDFIRILEKLGTPPRQKLLFLGDYVDRGNYSLETVTLLLAMKVRYPRAIWMLRGNHETRAVNKQYGFFEECQQRFPEGKELWTLYQHVFNCMPVAAIVGDRMFCVHGGISADLYSFKQFDRIMRPTDITDLGLLTDLIWADPSDSVTDEAKYCTSPRGVSQVRPP
;
A
#
# COMPACT_ATOMS: atom_id res chain seq x y z
N MET A 1 -56.34 13.73 20.62
CA MET A 1 -54.93 13.43 20.80
C MET A 1 -54.23 13.78 19.50
N PRO A 2 -53.38 14.82 19.42
CA PRO A 2 -52.61 15.07 18.20
C PRO A 2 -51.44 14.08 18.10
N ALA A 3 -51.17 13.60 16.89
CA ALA A 3 -50.08 12.69 16.57
C ALA A 3 -48.70 13.34 16.80
N PRO A 4 -47.64 12.59 17.20
CA PRO A 4 -46.34 13.16 17.50
C PRO A 4 -45.60 13.56 16.23
N ASN A 5 -44.96 14.73 16.29
CA ASN A 5 -44.17 15.40 15.27
C ASN A 5 -43.07 14.51 14.68
N ALA A 6 -43.28 14.00 13.46
CA ALA A 6 -42.28 13.27 12.66
C ALA A 6 -41.22 14.17 11.98
N THR A 7 -41.28 15.48 12.12
CA THR A 7 -40.51 16.45 11.32
C THR A 7 -39.15 16.86 11.86
N THR A 8 -38.83 16.56 13.12
CA THR A 8 -37.51 16.94 13.72
C THR A 8 -36.40 15.94 13.43
N GLY A 9 -36.71 14.64 13.31
CA GLY A 9 -35.72 13.58 12.99
C GLY A 9 -35.19 13.65 11.55
N GLU A 10 -36.07 13.80 10.58
CA GLU A 10 -35.72 13.89 9.16
C GLU A 10 -34.86 15.11 8.80
N LYS A 11 -35.12 16.27 9.42
CA LYS A 11 -34.29 17.48 9.23
C LYS A 11 -32.89 17.32 9.82
N SER A 12 -32.73 16.59 10.92
CA SER A 12 -31.44 16.31 11.54
C SER A 12 -30.63 15.33 10.68
N GLU A 13 -31.26 14.28 10.13
CA GLU A 13 -30.60 13.30 9.27
C GLU A 13 -30.14 13.92 7.94
N THR A 14 -30.97 14.75 7.30
CA THR A 14 -30.60 15.45 6.08
C THR A 14 -29.47 16.46 6.28
N ALA A 15 -29.45 17.18 7.41
CA ALA A 15 -28.37 18.09 7.77
C ALA A 15 -27.04 17.34 8.04
N ASN A 16 -27.10 16.18 8.69
CA ASN A 16 -25.92 15.34 8.93
C ASN A 16 -25.38 14.73 7.63
N ALA A 17 -26.25 14.27 6.74
CA ALA A 17 -25.87 13.76 5.42
C ALA A 17 -25.20 14.86 4.56
N ALA A 18 -25.73 16.09 4.59
CA ALA A 18 -25.14 17.22 3.88
C ALA A 18 -23.76 17.60 4.43
N ARG A 19 -23.59 17.62 5.76
CA ARG A 19 -22.28 17.86 6.40
C ARG A 19 -21.26 16.78 6.04
N ARG A 20 -21.67 15.51 6.06
CA ARG A 20 -20.83 14.38 5.68
C ARG A 20 -20.38 14.51 4.22
N LYS A 21 -21.30 14.80 3.30
CA LYS A 21 -20.97 14.99 1.88
C LYS A 21 -20.00 16.15 1.67
N ALA A 22 -20.23 17.28 2.31
CA ALA A 22 -19.33 18.44 2.24
C ALA A 22 -17.92 18.11 2.76
N TYR A 23 -17.84 17.34 3.85
CA TYR A 23 -16.57 16.86 4.39
C TYR A 23 -15.85 15.91 3.41
N GLU A 24 -16.55 14.93 2.83
CA GLU A 24 -16.02 14.02 1.84
C GLU A 24 -15.46 14.76 0.60
N GLU A 25 -16.18 15.76 0.08
CA GLU A 25 -15.72 16.59 -1.04
C GLU A 25 -14.49 17.43 -0.68
N LYS A 26 -14.43 17.97 0.52
CA LYS A 26 -13.24 18.67 1.03
C LYS A 26 -12.03 17.77 1.07
N VAL A 27 -12.19 16.53 1.57
CA VAL A 27 -11.11 15.55 1.63
C VAL A 27 -10.63 15.15 0.23
N LYS A 28 -11.55 14.93 -0.70
CA LYS A 28 -11.18 14.64 -2.11
C LYS A 28 -10.36 15.77 -2.71
N ALA A 29 -10.78 17.02 -2.53
CA ALA A 29 -10.07 18.19 -3.03
C ALA A 29 -8.66 18.32 -2.41
N GLN A 30 -8.51 18.04 -1.11
CA GLN A 30 -7.20 18.04 -0.45
C GLN A 30 -6.27 16.95 -0.99
N LEU A 31 -6.78 15.72 -1.18
CA LEU A 31 -6.02 14.62 -1.78
C LEU A 31 -5.60 14.94 -3.22
N GLU A 32 -6.49 15.50 -4.03
CA GLU A 32 -6.18 15.91 -5.40
C GLU A 32 -5.10 16.99 -5.45
N ALA A 33 -5.18 17.97 -4.56
CA ALA A 33 -4.17 19.01 -4.44
C ALA A 33 -2.80 18.44 -4.03
N PHE A 34 -2.78 17.52 -3.05
CA PHE A 34 -1.57 16.81 -2.62
C PHE A 34 -0.96 15.98 -3.77
N ILE A 35 -1.77 15.14 -4.41
CA ILE A 35 -1.34 14.31 -5.54
C ILE A 35 -0.79 15.18 -6.66
N LYS A 36 -1.51 16.24 -7.05
CA LYS A 36 -1.07 17.17 -8.10
C LYS A 36 0.26 17.82 -7.75
N ARG A 37 0.43 18.29 -6.50
CA ARG A 37 1.67 18.92 -6.03
C ARG A 37 2.85 17.98 -6.21
N LEU A 38 2.74 16.70 -5.77
CA LEU A 38 3.81 15.72 -5.92
C LEU A 38 4.09 15.37 -7.38
N LEU A 39 3.05 15.19 -8.20
CA LEU A 39 3.21 14.90 -9.63
C LEU A 39 3.82 16.04 -10.44
N THR A 40 3.68 17.30 -10.00
CA THR A 40 4.19 18.48 -10.70
C THR A 40 5.41 19.11 -10.01
N THR A 41 5.96 18.46 -8.99
CA THR A 41 7.17 18.94 -8.31
C THR A 41 8.34 18.97 -9.30
N PRO A 42 9.03 20.11 -9.44
CA PRO A 42 10.18 20.19 -10.32
C PRO A 42 11.28 19.22 -9.89
N ILE A 43 11.78 18.46 -10.84
CA ILE A 43 12.92 17.55 -10.66
C ILE A 43 14.13 18.22 -11.26
N LYS A 44 15.12 18.57 -10.45
CA LYS A 44 16.38 19.16 -10.88
C LYS A 44 17.54 18.34 -10.35
N ASP A 45 18.42 17.88 -11.24
CA ASP A 45 19.60 17.09 -10.89
C ASP A 45 19.28 15.88 -9.97
N HIS A 46 18.18 15.17 -10.27
CA HIS A 46 17.62 14.09 -9.46
C HIS A 46 17.20 14.49 -8.03
N GLN A 47 17.12 15.78 -7.74
CA GLN A 47 16.63 16.28 -6.45
C GLN A 47 15.20 16.80 -6.60
N VAL A 48 14.42 16.59 -5.53
CA VAL A 48 13.04 17.06 -5.42
C VAL A 48 12.84 17.76 -4.07
N ASP A 49 12.09 18.86 -4.09
CA ASP A 49 11.64 19.57 -2.88
C ASP A 49 10.10 19.54 -2.83
N THR A 50 9.57 18.53 -2.19
CA THR A 50 8.12 18.25 -2.16
C THR A 50 7.39 18.96 -1.04
N LYS A 51 8.09 19.60 -0.10
CA LYS A 51 7.53 20.29 1.07
C LYS A 51 6.41 19.50 1.75
N LEU A 52 6.73 18.27 2.16
CA LEU A 52 5.78 17.41 2.87
C LEU A 52 5.46 17.99 4.25
N GLU A 53 4.19 18.03 4.60
CA GLU A 53 3.72 18.48 5.91
C GLU A 53 3.29 17.27 6.76
N LEU A 54 3.77 17.20 8.01
CA LEU A 54 3.46 16.09 8.93
C LEU A 54 1.95 15.85 9.08
N LYS A 55 1.16 16.92 9.10
CA LYS A 55 -0.31 16.83 9.22
C LYS A 55 -0.93 16.12 8.01
N GLU A 56 -0.45 16.41 6.81
CA GLU A 56 -0.93 15.75 5.58
C GLU A 56 -0.56 14.26 5.59
N LEU A 57 0.69 13.94 5.94
CA LEU A 57 1.15 12.55 6.04
C LEU A 57 0.32 11.74 7.02
N ARG A 58 0.06 12.29 8.21
CA ARG A 58 -0.79 11.64 9.23
C ARG A 58 -2.21 11.38 8.73
N GLU A 59 -2.83 12.38 8.11
CA GLU A 59 -4.20 12.26 7.58
C GLU A 59 -4.27 11.20 6.47
N ILE A 60 -3.32 11.20 5.54
CA ILE A 60 -3.25 10.22 4.44
C ILE A 60 -3.07 8.81 5.01
N CYS A 61 -2.16 8.61 5.97
CA CYS A 61 -1.94 7.32 6.61
C CYS A 61 -3.21 6.77 7.29
N LEU A 62 -3.92 7.60 8.07
CA LEU A 62 -5.14 7.19 8.75
C LEU A 62 -6.21 6.73 7.75
N ARG A 63 -6.42 7.49 6.68
CA ARG A 63 -7.39 7.15 5.63
C ARG A 63 -6.98 5.93 4.81
N ALA A 64 -5.69 5.80 4.51
CA ALA A 64 -5.17 4.64 3.79
C ALA A 64 -5.37 3.35 4.60
N ARG A 65 -5.13 3.42 5.93
CA ARG A 65 -5.40 2.30 6.83
C ARG A 65 -6.87 1.86 6.76
N GLU A 66 -7.82 2.80 6.85
CA GLU A 66 -9.25 2.50 6.72
C GLU A 66 -9.56 1.87 5.36
N GLN A 67 -8.99 2.43 4.28
CA GLN A 67 -9.20 1.93 2.93
C GLN A 67 -8.69 0.50 2.74
N PHE A 68 -7.51 0.16 3.28
CA PHE A 68 -6.97 -1.21 3.22
C PHE A 68 -7.80 -2.20 4.06
N MET A 69 -8.36 -1.77 5.18
CA MET A 69 -9.19 -2.64 6.04
C MET A 69 -10.55 -3.00 5.40
N ILE A 70 -11.02 -2.24 4.42
CA ILE A 70 -12.22 -2.57 3.63
C ILE A 70 -11.92 -3.67 2.59
N GLU A 71 -10.66 -3.78 2.14
CA GLU A 71 -10.24 -4.77 1.14
C GLU A 71 -9.95 -6.13 1.80
N PRO A 72 -10.15 -7.26 1.11
CA PRO A 72 -9.70 -8.57 1.59
C PRO A 72 -8.17 -8.69 1.52
N ALA A 73 -7.58 -9.69 2.22
CA ALA A 73 -6.15 -9.98 2.16
C ALA A 73 -5.70 -10.45 0.76
N LEU A 74 -6.59 -11.09 0.01
CA LEU A 74 -6.45 -11.43 -1.40
C LEU A 74 -7.40 -10.57 -2.23
N VAL A 75 -6.89 -9.55 -2.92
CA VAL A 75 -7.70 -8.66 -3.76
C VAL A 75 -7.93 -9.25 -5.15
N ARG A 76 -9.11 -9.00 -5.72
CA ARG A 76 -9.43 -9.38 -7.11
C ARG A 76 -9.44 -8.15 -8.00
N VAL A 77 -8.59 -8.17 -9.02
CA VAL A 77 -8.36 -7.03 -9.92
C VAL A 77 -8.82 -7.37 -11.33
N LYS A 78 -9.72 -6.57 -11.88
CA LYS A 78 -10.18 -6.75 -13.26
C LYS A 78 -9.19 -6.13 -14.24
N ALA A 79 -8.80 -6.90 -15.26
CA ALA A 79 -8.04 -6.40 -16.40
C ALA A 79 -8.86 -5.38 -17.23
N PRO A 80 -8.21 -4.45 -17.98
CA PRO A 80 -6.77 -4.27 -18.04
C PRO A 80 -6.24 -3.52 -16.81
N VAL A 81 -5.02 -3.85 -16.36
CA VAL A 81 -4.27 -3.22 -15.27
C VAL A 81 -2.78 -3.30 -15.57
N VAL A 82 -2.03 -2.28 -15.23
CA VAL A 82 -0.54 -2.32 -15.26
C VAL A 82 -0.06 -2.81 -13.91
N ILE A 83 0.88 -3.74 -13.93
CA ILE A 83 1.50 -4.32 -12.73
C ILE A 83 2.90 -3.74 -12.61
N LEU A 84 3.25 -3.24 -11.41
CA LEU A 84 4.55 -2.67 -11.10
C LEU A 84 5.15 -3.42 -9.89
N GLY A 85 6.45 -3.68 -9.96
CA GLY A 85 7.25 -4.23 -8.86
C GLY A 85 7.77 -3.13 -7.94
N ASP A 86 8.97 -3.37 -7.40
CA ASP A 86 9.65 -2.57 -6.39
C ASP A 86 9.91 -1.13 -6.84
N LEU A 87 9.70 -0.20 -5.92
CA LEU A 87 9.95 1.22 -6.13
C LEU A 87 11.08 1.76 -5.22
N HIS A 88 11.22 1.22 -4.03
CA HIS A 88 12.31 1.53 -3.10
C HIS A 88 12.68 3.01 -3.02
N GLY A 89 11.71 3.89 -2.81
CA GLY A 89 11.97 5.33 -2.68
C GLY A 89 12.53 6.00 -3.93
N GLN A 90 12.50 5.35 -5.11
CA GLN A 90 12.94 5.92 -6.40
C GLN A 90 11.86 6.84 -6.98
N PHE A 91 11.54 7.90 -6.24
CA PHE A 91 10.43 8.80 -6.56
C PHE A 91 10.53 9.42 -7.96
N VAL A 92 11.73 9.84 -8.36
CA VAL A 92 11.96 10.47 -9.68
C VAL A 92 11.60 9.50 -10.82
N ASP A 93 12.02 8.25 -10.72
CA ASP A 93 11.71 7.24 -11.73
C ASP A 93 10.25 6.84 -11.68
N PHE A 94 9.67 6.79 -10.49
CA PHE A 94 8.23 6.56 -10.33
C PHE A 94 7.38 7.65 -11.02
N ILE A 95 7.74 8.93 -10.89
CA ILE A 95 7.06 10.02 -11.62
C ILE A 95 7.19 9.82 -13.13
N ARG A 96 8.39 9.51 -13.64
CA ARG A 96 8.61 9.22 -15.08
C ARG A 96 7.78 8.04 -15.60
N ILE A 97 7.61 7.00 -14.76
CA ILE A 97 6.75 5.85 -15.08
C ILE A 97 5.30 6.32 -15.20
N LEU A 98 4.80 7.10 -14.24
CA LEU A 98 3.43 7.62 -14.26
C LEU A 98 3.17 8.55 -15.44
N GLU A 99 4.14 9.36 -15.84
CA GLU A 99 4.06 10.22 -17.04
C GLU A 99 3.86 9.38 -18.32
N LYS A 100 4.54 8.24 -18.43
CA LYS A 100 4.42 7.34 -19.59
C LYS A 100 3.15 6.48 -19.58
N LEU A 101 2.79 5.95 -18.42
CA LEU A 101 1.66 5.03 -18.28
C LEU A 101 0.31 5.74 -18.12
N GLY A 102 0.33 6.98 -17.64
CA GLY A 102 -0.84 7.70 -17.16
C GLY A 102 -1.13 7.43 -15.68
N THR A 103 -2.01 8.24 -15.13
CA THR A 103 -2.39 8.21 -13.70
C THR A 103 -3.84 7.78 -13.50
N PRO A 104 -4.20 7.32 -12.28
CA PRO A 104 -5.60 7.09 -11.93
C PRO A 104 -6.44 8.37 -12.09
N PRO A 105 -7.75 8.26 -12.42
CA PRO A 105 -8.50 7.02 -12.59
C PRO A 105 -8.41 6.41 -13.99
N ARG A 106 -7.74 7.08 -14.95
CA ARG A 106 -7.67 6.62 -16.35
C ARG A 106 -6.87 5.33 -16.49
N GLN A 107 -5.75 5.24 -15.76
CA GLN A 107 -4.92 4.04 -15.71
C GLN A 107 -5.14 3.30 -14.39
N LYS A 108 -5.40 2.00 -14.45
CA LYS A 108 -5.42 1.11 -13.29
C LYS A 108 -4.02 0.57 -13.04
N LEU A 109 -3.58 0.59 -11.77
CA LEU A 109 -2.25 0.18 -11.36
C LEU A 109 -2.33 -0.81 -10.20
N LEU A 110 -1.59 -1.91 -10.29
CA LEU A 110 -1.35 -2.85 -9.21
C LEU A 110 0.14 -2.82 -8.87
N PHE A 111 0.46 -2.53 -7.62
CA PHE A 111 1.83 -2.54 -7.09
C PHE A 111 2.04 -3.76 -6.23
N LEU A 112 3.19 -4.43 -6.41
CA LEU A 112 3.47 -5.71 -5.75
C LEU A 112 4.16 -5.57 -4.40
N GLY A 113 4.54 -4.36 -3.97
CA GLY A 113 5.23 -4.11 -2.70
C GLY A 113 6.53 -3.35 -2.87
N ASP A 114 7.27 -3.22 -1.78
CA ASP A 114 8.59 -2.60 -1.67
C ASP A 114 8.61 -1.13 -2.15
N TYR A 115 7.86 -0.31 -1.44
CA TYR A 115 7.74 1.13 -1.72
C TYR A 115 8.83 1.95 -1.07
N VAL A 116 9.34 1.47 0.06
CA VAL A 116 10.27 2.18 0.97
C VAL A 116 11.66 1.55 0.99
N ASP A 117 12.59 2.21 1.67
CA ASP A 117 13.99 1.84 1.83
C ASP A 117 14.87 2.03 0.59
N ARG A 118 16.19 2.01 0.79
CA ARG A 118 17.26 2.09 -0.22
C ARG A 118 17.34 3.41 -0.97
N GLY A 119 16.23 3.92 -1.48
CA GLY A 119 16.18 5.21 -2.18
C GLY A 119 16.03 6.39 -1.22
N ASN A 120 16.17 7.61 -1.75
CA ASN A 120 16.22 8.84 -0.96
C ASN A 120 14.85 9.49 -0.71
N TYR A 121 13.77 8.96 -1.31
CA TYR A 121 12.45 9.59 -1.33
C TYR A 121 11.34 8.58 -1.02
N SER A 122 11.54 7.77 0.04
CA SER A 122 10.55 6.76 0.46
C SER A 122 9.27 7.43 0.93
N LEU A 123 9.38 8.55 1.66
CA LEU A 123 8.20 9.31 2.14
C LEU A 123 7.35 9.82 0.99
N GLU A 124 7.96 10.41 -0.05
CA GLU A 124 7.26 10.87 -1.24
C GLU A 124 6.58 9.71 -1.97
N THR A 125 7.34 8.64 -2.22
CA THR A 125 6.90 7.49 -2.99
C THR A 125 5.70 6.82 -2.34
N VAL A 126 5.83 6.42 -1.07
CA VAL A 126 4.76 5.72 -0.37
C VAL A 126 3.55 6.61 -0.11
N THR A 127 3.77 7.91 0.24
CA THR A 127 2.64 8.80 0.54
C THR A 127 1.86 9.18 -0.71
N LEU A 128 2.52 9.38 -1.85
CA LEU A 128 1.83 9.58 -3.13
C LEU A 128 0.95 8.38 -3.47
N LEU A 129 1.47 7.16 -3.32
CA LEU A 129 0.71 5.93 -3.54
C LEU A 129 -0.49 5.82 -2.59
N LEU A 130 -0.30 6.09 -1.29
CA LEU A 130 -1.37 6.05 -0.30
C LEU A 130 -2.43 7.12 -0.60
N ALA A 131 -2.04 8.34 -0.99
CA ALA A 131 -2.97 9.39 -1.39
C ALA A 131 -3.79 8.99 -2.63
N MET A 132 -3.14 8.40 -3.64
CA MET A 132 -3.82 7.86 -4.82
C MET A 132 -4.74 6.70 -4.46
N LYS A 133 -4.34 5.81 -3.56
CA LYS A 133 -5.15 4.70 -3.05
C LYS A 133 -6.44 5.21 -2.39
N VAL A 134 -6.34 6.18 -1.52
CA VAL A 134 -7.50 6.79 -0.84
C VAL A 134 -8.41 7.51 -1.85
N ARG A 135 -7.82 8.25 -2.79
CA ARG A 135 -8.58 9.02 -3.77
C ARG A 135 -9.23 8.16 -4.87
N TYR A 136 -8.55 7.10 -5.29
CA TYR A 136 -8.92 6.24 -6.42
C TYR A 136 -8.91 4.75 -6.05
N PRO A 137 -9.68 4.30 -5.03
CA PRO A 137 -9.56 2.96 -4.45
C PRO A 137 -9.87 1.83 -5.43
N ARG A 138 -10.59 2.13 -6.53
CA ARG A 138 -10.93 1.16 -7.59
C ARG A 138 -9.97 1.18 -8.77
N ALA A 139 -8.92 1.99 -8.70
CA ALA A 139 -7.91 2.11 -9.75
C ALA A 139 -6.47 1.87 -9.24
N ILE A 140 -6.27 1.84 -7.93
CA ILE A 140 -4.98 1.54 -7.28
C ILE A 140 -5.14 0.35 -6.35
N TRP A 141 -4.28 -0.65 -6.52
CA TRP A 141 -4.09 -1.77 -5.60
C TRP A 141 -2.62 -1.81 -5.18
N MET A 142 -2.38 -2.05 -3.90
CA MET A 142 -1.06 -2.07 -3.31
C MET A 142 -0.95 -3.33 -2.45
N LEU A 143 -0.02 -4.21 -2.79
CA LEU A 143 0.33 -5.37 -1.98
C LEU A 143 1.44 -5.00 -1.00
N ARG A 144 1.56 -5.78 0.05
CA ARG A 144 2.62 -5.64 1.04
C ARG A 144 3.87 -6.38 0.56
N GLY A 145 5.00 -5.68 0.51
CA GLY A 145 6.32 -6.27 0.31
C GLY A 145 7.03 -6.56 1.63
N ASN A 146 8.21 -7.15 1.57
CA ASN A 146 9.00 -7.45 2.75
C ASN A 146 9.61 -6.20 3.39
N HIS A 147 9.82 -5.14 2.63
CA HIS A 147 10.23 -3.83 3.16
C HIS A 147 9.08 -3.08 3.86
N GLU A 148 7.83 -3.46 3.66
CA GLU A 148 6.71 -2.95 4.45
C GLU A 148 6.56 -3.71 5.78
N THR A 149 7.69 -4.06 6.40
CA THR A 149 7.77 -4.68 7.73
C THR A 149 8.70 -3.91 8.65
N ARG A 150 8.34 -3.87 9.94
CA ARG A 150 9.06 -3.12 10.97
C ARG A 150 10.54 -3.53 11.08
N ALA A 151 10.83 -4.83 10.99
CA ALA A 151 12.17 -5.37 11.11
C ALA A 151 13.08 -4.89 9.97
N VAL A 152 12.57 -4.88 8.74
CA VAL A 152 13.33 -4.49 7.55
C VAL A 152 13.47 -2.98 7.46
N ASN A 153 12.37 -2.22 7.43
CA ASN A 153 12.44 -0.79 7.15
C ASN A 153 12.98 0.08 8.31
N LYS A 154 13.26 -0.55 9.44
CA LYS A 154 14.04 0.08 10.52
C LYS A 154 15.54 0.13 10.19
N GLN A 155 16.03 -0.78 9.34
CA GLN A 155 17.47 -0.97 9.08
C GLN A 155 17.88 -0.47 7.68
N TYR A 156 16.95 -0.40 6.73
CA TYR A 156 17.27 -0.16 5.32
C TYR A 156 16.98 1.27 4.84
N GLY A 157 16.64 2.20 5.75
CA GLY A 157 16.65 3.64 5.48
C GLY A 157 15.36 4.40 5.79
N PHE A 158 14.19 3.77 5.71
CA PHE A 158 12.92 4.49 5.88
C PHE A 158 12.72 5.07 7.29
N PHE A 159 13.13 4.32 8.33
CA PHE A 159 13.09 4.84 9.70
C PHE A 159 13.98 6.07 9.86
N GLU A 160 15.20 6.00 9.32
CA GLU A 160 16.16 7.10 9.35
C GLU A 160 15.65 8.32 8.57
N GLU A 161 15.10 8.11 7.37
CA GLU A 161 14.48 9.17 6.56
C GLU A 161 13.38 9.91 7.34
N CYS A 162 12.49 9.17 8.02
CA CYS A 162 11.46 9.77 8.86
C CYS A 162 12.04 10.64 9.98
N GLN A 163 13.09 10.15 10.66
CA GLN A 163 13.73 10.88 11.77
C GLN A 163 14.50 12.11 11.33
N GLN A 164 15.14 12.06 10.16
CA GLN A 164 15.90 13.20 9.62
C GLN A 164 14.98 14.33 9.15
N ARG A 165 13.79 13.98 8.66
CA ARG A 165 12.89 14.95 8.03
C ARG A 165 11.86 15.57 8.97
N PHE A 166 11.55 14.90 10.08
CA PHE A 166 10.53 15.38 11.02
C PHE A 166 10.97 15.19 12.47
N PRO A 167 10.75 16.18 13.36
CA PRO A 167 11.00 16.03 14.80
C PRO A 167 10.26 14.83 15.41
N GLU A 168 9.03 14.57 14.95
CA GLU A 168 8.20 13.41 15.34
C GLU A 168 8.38 12.21 14.42
N GLY A 169 9.57 12.03 13.84
CA GLY A 169 9.83 11.01 12.83
C GLY A 169 9.59 9.58 13.29
N LYS A 170 9.86 9.28 14.57
CA LYS A 170 9.58 7.95 15.15
C LYS A 170 8.08 7.65 15.20
N GLU A 171 7.27 8.63 15.61
CA GLU A 171 5.81 8.52 15.65
C GLU A 171 5.24 8.39 14.23
N LEU A 172 5.76 9.18 13.30
CA LEU A 172 5.40 9.10 11.88
C LEU A 172 5.72 7.73 11.31
N TRP A 173 6.94 7.23 11.50
CA TRP A 173 7.33 5.88 11.07
C TRP A 173 6.42 4.80 11.68
N THR A 174 6.08 4.92 12.97
CA THR A 174 5.16 3.98 13.63
C THR A 174 3.78 4.00 12.98
N LEU A 175 3.31 5.17 12.57
CA LEU A 175 2.04 5.29 11.87
C LEU A 175 2.05 4.58 10.51
N TYR A 176 3.16 4.66 9.75
CA TYR A 176 3.32 3.88 8.52
C TYR A 176 3.31 2.37 8.79
N GLN A 177 3.92 1.89 9.89
CA GLN A 177 3.83 0.46 10.24
C GLN A 177 2.37 0.04 10.45
N HIS A 178 1.54 0.89 11.08
CA HIS A 178 0.11 0.58 11.22
C HIS A 178 -0.63 0.53 9.88
N VAL A 179 -0.20 1.30 8.89
CA VAL A 179 -0.73 1.22 7.52
C VAL A 179 -0.28 -0.08 6.85
N PHE A 180 1.02 -0.40 6.90
CA PHE A 180 1.61 -1.58 6.28
C PHE A 180 0.97 -2.88 6.80
N ASN A 181 0.69 -2.94 8.10
CA ASN A 181 0.03 -4.08 8.73
C ASN A 181 -1.43 -4.29 8.25
N CYS A 182 -2.00 -3.30 7.57
CA CYS A 182 -3.34 -3.39 6.98
C CYS A 182 -3.34 -3.76 5.49
N MET A 183 -2.18 -3.76 4.82
CA MET A 183 -2.09 -4.01 3.37
C MET A 183 -2.52 -5.43 3.00
N PRO A 184 -3.17 -5.63 1.83
CA PRO A 184 -3.32 -6.94 1.21
C PRO A 184 -1.96 -7.58 0.91
N VAL A 185 -1.90 -8.91 0.86
CA VAL A 185 -0.65 -9.66 0.60
C VAL A 185 -0.63 -10.36 -0.74
N ALA A 186 -1.78 -10.45 -1.41
CA ALA A 186 -1.91 -11.12 -2.70
C ALA A 186 -2.99 -10.48 -3.58
N ALA A 187 -2.89 -10.71 -4.89
CA ALA A 187 -3.90 -10.33 -5.86
C ALA A 187 -4.17 -11.44 -6.87
N ILE A 188 -5.40 -11.49 -7.40
CA ILE A 188 -5.74 -12.27 -8.61
C ILE A 188 -6.18 -11.28 -9.69
N VAL A 189 -5.47 -11.28 -10.82
CA VAL A 189 -5.75 -10.40 -11.95
C VAL A 189 -6.45 -11.20 -13.06
N GLY A 190 -7.63 -10.71 -13.45
CA GLY A 190 -8.42 -11.29 -14.55
C GLY A 190 -8.78 -12.75 -14.33
N ASP A 191 -8.88 -13.19 -13.08
CA ASP A 191 -9.14 -14.58 -12.64
C ASP A 191 -8.10 -15.61 -13.16
N ARG A 192 -6.91 -15.16 -13.59
CA ARG A 192 -5.90 -16.00 -14.25
C ARG A 192 -4.49 -15.86 -13.68
N MET A 193 -4.11 -14.66 -13.22
CA MET A 193 -2.76 -14.40 -12.70
C MET A 193 -2.81 -14.21 -11.20
N PHE A 194 -2.11 -15.07 -10.46
CA PHE A 194 -1.87 -14.89 -9.03
C PHE A 194 -0.61 -14.04 -8.85
N CYS A 195 -0.73 -12.96 -8.10
CA CYS A 195 0.33 -11.98 -7.86
C CYS A 195 0.61 -11.88 -6.38
N VAL A 196 1.88 -11.96 -6.02
CA VAL A 196 2.43 -11.75 -4.68
C VAL A 196 3.74 -10.98 -4.80
N HIS A 197 4.27 -10.47 -3.71
CA HIS A 197 5.56 -9.78 -3.73
C HIS A 197 6.73 -10.77 -3.83
N GLY A 198 6.79 -11.76 -2.92
CA GLY A 198 7.82 -12.80 -2.93
C GLY A 198 7.42 -13.96 -3.84
N GLY A 199 7.06 -15.10 -3.26
CA GLY A 199 6.76 -16.30 -4.02
C GLY A 199 5.63 -17.14 -3.42
N ILE A 200 5.47 -18.33 -3.96
CA ILE A 200 4.43 -19.28 -3.53
C ILE A 200 4.95 -20.06 -2.33
N SER A 201 4.15 -20.08 -1.26
CA SER A 201 4.42 -20.85 -0.05
C SER A 201 4.11 -22.34 -0.26
N ALA A 202 4.90 -23.20 0.40
CA ALA A 202 4.58 -24.62 0.54
C ALA A 202 3.26 -24.83 1.30
N ASP A 203 2.90 -23.89 2.17
CA ASP A 203 1.68 -23.90 2.99
C ASP A 203 0.44 -23.38 2.24
N LEU A 204 0.58 -22.91 1.00
CA LEU A 204 -0.53 -22.43 0.20
C LEU A 204 -1.19 -23.55 -0.60
N TYR A 205 -2.27 -24.12 -0.09
CA TYR A 205 -3.04 -25.17 -0.76
C TYR A 205 -4.46 -24.74 -1.17
N SER A 206 -4.90 -23.55 -0.73
CA SER A 206 -6.20 -23.00 -1.13
C SER A 206 -6.27 -21.49 -0.92
N PHE A 207 -6.82 -20.76 -1.88
CA PHE A 207 -7.08 -19.32 -1.75
C PHE A 207 -8.07 -18.98 -0.61
N LYS A 208 -8.86 -19.94 -0.11
CA LYS A 208 -9.71 -19.75 1.08
C LYS A 208 -8.90 -19.49 2.37
N GLN A 209 -7.60 -19.78 2.36
CA GLN A 209 -6.73 -19.47 3.50
C GLN A 209 -6.61 -17.95 3.71
N PHE A 210 -6.68 -17.14 2.64
CA PHE A 210 -6.65 -15.69 2.74
C PHE A 210 -7.84 -15.09 3.50
N ASP A 211 -8.99 -15.76 3.51
CA ASP A 211 -10.19 -15.32 4.25
C ASP A 211 -9.99 -15.37 5.77
N ARG A 212 -8.98 -16.14 6.23
CA ARG A 212 -8.64 -16.30 7.65
C ARG A 212 -7.54 -15.34 8.12
N ILE A 213 -6.93 -14.58 7.20
CA ILE A 213 -5.88 -13.64 7.54
C ILE A 213 -6.51 -12.41 8.20
N MET A 214 -6.32 -12.32 9.51
CA MET A 214 -6.76 -11.16 10.30
C MET A 214 -5.78 -10.01 10.11
N ARG A 215 -6.27 -8.84 9.73
CA ARG A 215 -5.49 -7.60 9.64
C ARG A 215 -6.07 -6.55 10.60
N PRO A 216 -5.30 -5.64 11.18
CA PRO A 216 -3.87 -5.47 10.99
C PRO A 216 -3.07 -6.64 11.55
N THR A 217 -2.00 -7.07 10.85
CA THR A 217 -1.10 -8.13 11.29
C THR A 217 0.36 -7.79 11.00
N ASP A 218 1.25 -8.16 11.89
CA ASP A 218 2.67 -8.13 11.60
C ASP A 218 3.09 -9.43 10.88
N ILE A 219 4.28 -9.43 10.29
CA ILE A 219 4.84 -10.61 9.63
C ILE A 219 5.74 -11.32 10.64
N THR A 220 5.54 -12.61 10.77
CA THR A 220 6.36 -13.49 11.60
C THR A 220 7.59 -13.99 10.83
N ASP A 221 8.47 -14.72 11.50
CA ASP A 221 9.69 -15.23 10.86
C ASP A 221 9.43 -16.41 9.92
N LEU A 222 8.31 -17.10 10.06
CA LEU A 222 7.94 -18.30 9.29
C LEU A 222 6.45 -18.33 8.97
N GLY A 223 6.09 -19.11 7.95
CA GLY A 223 4.73 -19.44 7.56
C GLY A 223 4.23 -18.71 6.32
N LEU A 224 2.97 -18.96 5.98
CA LEU A 224 2.35 -18.51 4.74
C LEU A 224 2.61 -17.03 4.41
N LEU A 225 2.39 -16.12 5.36
CA LEU A 225 2.56 -14.68 5.12
C LEU A 225 4.02 -14.32 4.84
N THR A 226 4.94 -14.97 5.53
CA THR A 226 6.38 -14.76 5.34
C THR A 226 6.81 -15.21 3.95
N ASP A 227 6.37 -16.39 3.52
CA ASP A 227 6.70 -16.91 2.19
C ASP A 227 6.13 -16.03 1.07
N LEU A 228 4.90 -15.54 1.20
CA LEU A 228 4.28 -14.67 0.20
C LEU A 228 5.05 -13.37 -0.05
N ILE A 229 5.87 -12.92 0.89
CA ILE A 229 6.67 -11.69 0.76
C ILE A 229 8.19 -11.91 0.70
N TRP A 230 8.68 -13.16 0.95
CA TRP A 230 10.11 -13.45 1.00
C TRP A 230 10.57 -14.60 0.10
N ALA A 231 9.68 -15.53 -0.28
CA ALA A 231 10.07 -16.69 -1.07
C ALA A 231 10.54 -16.27 -2.47
N ASP A 232 11.54 -16.98 -2.99
CA ASP A 232 12.08 -16.78 -4.34
C ASP A 232 11.98 -18.06 -5.17
N PRO A 233 11.84 -17.97 -6.51
CA PRO A 233 12.20 -19.06 -7.40
C PRO A 233 13.71 -19.25 -7.44
N SER A 234 14.20 -20.47 -7.58
CA SER A 234 15.64 -20.76 -7.65
C SER A 234 15.93 -21.98 -8.52
N ASP A 235 16.79 -21.81 -9.51
CA ASP A 235 17.26 -22.88 -10.39
C ASP A 235 18.11 -23.93 -9.65
N SER A 236 18.57 -23.61 -8.43
CA SER A 236 19.34 -24.54 -7.60
C SER A 236 18.46 -25.58 -6.90
N VAL A 237 17.15 -25.42 -6.91
CA VAL A 237 16.19 -26.35 -6.30
C VAL A 237 15.69 -27.32 -7.36
N THR A 238 15.90 -28.63 -7.14
CA THR A 238 15.41 -29.68 -8.04
C THR A 238 13.92 -29.95 -7.80
N ASP A 239 13.22 -30.45 -8.83
CA ASP A 239 11.80 -30.85 -8.74
C ASP A 239 11.51 -31.84 -7.60
N GLU A 240 12.51 -32.69 -7.26
CA GLU A 240 12.41 -33.67 -6.16
C GLU A 240 12.35 -32.99 -4.77
N ALA A 241 13.07 -31.89 -4.58
CA ALA A 241 13.14 -31.19 -3.31
C ALA A 241 11.95 -30.25 -3.05
N LYS A 242 11.24 -29.82 -4.08
CA LYS A 242 10.10 -28.88 -4.10
C LYS A 242 10.33 -27.54 -3.41
N TYR A 243 10.84 -27.54 -2.18
CA TYR A 243 11.16 -26.35 -1.37
C TYR A 243 12.46 -26.58 -0.57
N CYS A 244 13.29 -25.54 -0.49
CA CYS A 244 14.51 -25.53 0.32
C CYS A 244 14.58 -24.23 1.14
N THR A 245 15.39 -24.22 2.20
CA THR A 245 15.65 -23.01 2.97
C THR A 245 16.25 -21.92 2.08
N SER A 246 15.70 -20.71 2.15
CA SER A 246 16.20 -19.57 1.39
C SER A 246 17.59 -19.15 1.85
N PRO A 247 18.51 -18.83 0.92
CA PRO A 247 19.81 -18.24 1.26
C PRO A 247 19.68 -16.86 1.92
N ARG A 248 18.52 -16.24 1.89
CA ARG A 248 18.23 -14.98 2.63
C ARG A 248 18.14 -15.19 4.14
N GLY A 249 18.12 -16.45 4.64
CA GLY A 249 17.94 -16.78 6.05
C GLY A 249 16.48 -16.65 6.55
N VAL A 250 15.57 -16.27 5.68
CA VAL A 250 14.12 -16.17 5.94
C VAL A 250 13.38 -16.85 4.80
N SER A 251 12.25 -17.57 5.12
CA SER A 251 11.39 -18.20 4.12
C SER A 251 12.08 -19.34 3.32
N GLN A 252 11.58 -19.64 2.14
CA GLN A 252 11.94 -20.78 1.31
C GLN A 252 12.21 -20.40 -0.14
N VAL A 253 12.96 -21.20 -0.86
CA VAL A 253 13.10 -21.17 -2.31
C VAL A 253 12.48 -22.40 -2.92
N ARG A 254 11.96 -22.28 -4.15
CA ARG A 254 11.35 -23.37 -4.92
C ARG A 254 11.88 -23.40 -6.35
N PRO A 255 11.69 -24.49 -7.12
CA PRO A 255 11.92 -24.49 -8.57
C PRO A 255 11.11 -23.36 -9.25
N PRO A 256 11.60 -22.82 -10.35
CA PRO A 256 10.93 -21.77 -11.11
C PRO A 256 9.52 -22.12 -11.58
#